data_c2d6dc4f0fab9de32b8bcdbceb33a1f8
#
_entry.id   c2d6dc4f0fab9de32b8bcdbceb33a1f8
#
_cell.length_a   1.000
_cell.length_b   1.000
_cell.length_c   1.000
_cell.angle_alpha   90.00
_cell.angle_beta   90.00
_cell.angle_gamma   90.00
#
_symmetry.space_group_name_H-M   'P 1'
#
loop_
_entity.id
_entity.type
_entity.pdbx_description
1 polymer ?
#
loop_
_entity_poly.entity_id
_entity_poly.type
_entity_poly.pdbx_seq_one_letter_code
_entity_poly.pdbx_strand_id
1 'polypeptide(L)'
;KAEGKIRHFGISFHDRAEVLEKILKAHPEIEVVQIQFNYVDYEDPSVESRKVYEVCEKYGKPVIVMEPIKGGSLLNLPDEAQKLYDELGGGSNASYAIRFAAGFDNIMMVLSGMSNVENMEDNTSYMQEFQPLDRREMEAVEKVVEIFRAQNLIPCTACRYCMEECPKGISIPDLF
;
A
#
# COMPACT_ATOMS: atom_id res chain seq x y z
N LYS A 1 -4.98 26.37 -9.22
CA LYS A 1 -6.31 26.74 -8.74
C LYS A 1 -6.72 28.12 -9.24
N ALA A 2 -5.93 29.18 -9.00
CA ALA A 2 -6.29 30.56 -9.37
C ALA A 2 -6.64 30.73 -10.87
N GLU A 3 -5.97 29.99 -11.75
CA GLU A 3 -6.24 30.00 -13.20
C GLU A 3 -7.39 29.04 -13.61
N GLY A 4 -8.07 28.39 -12.69
CA GLY A 4 -9.18 27.47 -12.96
C GLY A 4 -8.81 26.14 -13.61
N LYS A 5 -7.50 25.85 -13.81
CA LYS A 5 -7.03 24.62 -14.46
C LYS A 5 -7.17 23.36 -13.60
N ILE A 6 -7.15 23.49 -12.26
CA ILE A 6 -7.36 22.42 -11.30
C ILE A 6 -8.34 22.84 -10.21
N ARG A 7 -9.10 21.90 -9.68
CA ARG A 7 -10.01 22.11 -8.54
C ARG A 7 -9.35 21.79 -7.22
N HIS A 8 -8.65 20.65 -7.18
CA HIS A 8 -7.98 20.13 -5.98
C HIS A 8 -6.48 20.01 -6.20
N PHE A 9 -5.72 20.08 -5.11
CA PHE A 9 -4.26 19.99 -5.12
C PHE A 9 -3.81 18.99 -4.06
N GLY A 10 -3.00 18.04 -4.47
CA GLY A 10 -2.41 17.01 -3.60
C GLY A 10 -0.98 16.72 -3.97
N ILE A 11 -0.33 15.89 -3.16
CA ILE A 11 1.04 15.42 -3.38
C ILE A 11 1.12 13.90 -3.26
N SER A 12 2.04 13.28 -4.01
CA SER A 12 2.56 11.95 -3.70
C SER A 12 3.75 12.09 -2.76
N PHE A 13 3.79 11.26 -1.73
CA PHE A 13 4.79 11.36 -0.69
C PHE A 13 5.51 10.02 -0.47
N HIS A 14 6.86 10.06 -0.42
CA HIS A 14 7.73 8.89 -0.37
C HIS A 14 8.90 9.06 0.60
N ASP A 15 8.71 9.76 1.71
CA ASP A 15 9.75 10.07 2.68
C ASP A 15 9.24 9.83 4.11
N ARG A 16 10.01 10.18 5.11
CA ARG A 16 9.69 10.00 6.53
C ARG A 16 8.58 10.92 7.01
N ALA A 17 7.85 10.45 8.00
CA ALA A 17 6.72 11.18 8.59
C ALA A 17 7.07 12.61 9.05
N GLU A 18 8.27 12.83 9.60
CA GLU A 18 8.73 14.17 10.00
C GLU A 18 8.88 15.15 8.84
N VAL A 19 9.22 14.64 7.64
CA VAL A 19 9.33 15.45 6.43
C VAL A 19 7.94 15.85 5.95
N LEU A 20 6.98 14.90 5.95
CA LEU A 20 5.58 15.20 5.63
C LEU A 20 5.01 16.25 6.57
N GLU A 21 5.29 16.14 7.87
CA GLU A 21 4.82 17.11 8.83
C GLU A 21 5.34 18.54 8.55
N LYS A 22 6.62 18.67 8.19
CA LYS A 22 7.20 19.95 7.78
C LYS A 22 6.54 20.51 6.52
N ILE A 23 6.27 19.65 5.53
CA ILE A 23 5.61 20.03 4.28
C ILE A 23 4.18 20.53 4.56
N LEU A 24 3.38 19.76 5.31
CA LEU A 24 1.99 20.13 5.59
C LEU A 24 1.86 21.39 6.47
N LYS A 25 2.85 21.66 7.33
CA LYS A 25 2.94 22.93 8.08
C LYS A 25 3.23 24.12 7.17
N ALA A 26 4.13 23.95 6.21
CA ALA A 26 4.54 25.00 5.29
C ALA A 26 3.50 25.23 4.17
N HIS A 27 2.75 24.20 3.81
CA HIS A 27 1.82 24.15 2.68
C HIS A 27 0.43 23.66 3.11
N PRO A 28 -0.31 24.43 3.91
CA PRO A 28 -1.65 24.04 4.36
C PRO A 28 -2.66 23.91 3.21
N GLU A 29 -2.37 24.47 2.05
CA GLU A 29 -3.18 24.38 0.83
C GLU A 29 -3.20 23.00 0.19
N ILE A 30 -2.33 22.05 0.60
CA ILE A 30 -2.38 20.63 0.20
C ILE A 30 -3.67 20.04 0.75
N GLU A 31 -4.48 19.43 -0.11
CA GLU A 31 -5.81 18.91 0.23
C GLU A 31 -5.84 17.41 0.40
N VAL A 32 -4.91 16.67 -0.24
CA VAL A 32 -4.85 15.22 -0.23
C VAL A 32 -3.40 14.77 -0.33
N VAL A 33 -3.07 13.64 0.30
CA VAL A 33 -1.72 13.04 0.25
C VAL A 33 -1.83 11.61 -0.25
N GLN A 34 -1.06 11.27 -1.27
CA GLN A 34 -0.91 9.88 -1.72
C GLN A 34 0.31 9.27 -1.06
N ILE A 35 0.15 8.12 -0.40
CA ILE A 35 1.20 7.44 0.36
C ILE A 35 1.27 5.96 0.01
N GLN A 36 2.45 5.36 0.18
CA GLN A 36 2.63 3.91 0.19
C GLN A 36 2.04 3.33 1.46
N PHE A 37 1.09 2.37 1.32
CA PHE A 37 0.38 1.84 2.48
C PHE A 37 -0.10 0.41 2.23
N ASN A 38 0.48 -0.55 2.93
CA ASN A 38 0.09 -1.95 2.96
C ASN A 38 0.52 -2.58 4.29
N TYR A 39 0.04 -3.78 4.59
CA TYR A 39 0.27 -4.40 5.89
C TYR A 39 1.74 -4.74 6.19
N VAL A 40 2.58 -4.97 5.18
CA VAL A 40 4.03 -5.24 5.39
C VAL A 40 4.78 -3.96 5.72
N ASP A 41 4.47 -2.88 5.00
CA ASP A 41 5.13 -1.58 5.15
C ASP A 41 4.58 -0.77 6.33
N TYR A 42 3.45 -1.19 6.91
CA TYR A 42 2.75 -0.46 7.97
C TYR A 42 3.66 -0.12 9.15
N GLU A 43 4.41 -1.11 9.67
CA GLU A 43 5.38 -0.93 10.75
C GLU A 43 6.84 -1.01 10.25
N ASP A 44 7.09 -0.89 8.95
CA ASP A 44 8.44 -0.91 8.42
C ASP A 44 9.15 0.42 8.69
N PRO A 45 10.33 0.40 9.35
CA PRO A 45 11.03 1.63 9.73
C PRO A 45 11.61 2.41 8.55
N SER A 46 11.74 1.79 7.38
CA SER A 46 12.21 2.45 6.16
C SER A 46 11.12 3.19 5.40
N VAL A 47 9.86 2.73 5.53
CA VAL A 47 8.68 3.31 4.85
C VAL A 47 7.85 4.17 5.81
N GLU A 48 7.75 3.76 7.08
CA GLU A 48 7.00 4.46 8.14
C GLU A 48 5.51 4.70 7.80
N SER A 49 4.87 3.78 7.04
CA SER A 49 3.50 3.98 6.53
C SER A 49 2.51 4.40 7.61
N ARG A 50 2.53 3.76 8.79
CA ARG A 50 1.65 4.13 9.91
C ARG A 50 1.88 5.57 10.36
N LYS A 51 3.14 5.95 10.59
CA LYS A 51 3.45 7.31 11.07
C LYS A 51 3.11 8.37 10.04
N VAL A 52 3.33 8.08 8.74
CA VAL A 52 2.94 8.98 7.64
C VAL A 52 1.42 9.15 7.59
N TYR A 53 0.67 8.05 7.76
CA TYR A 53 -0.78 8.07 7.87
C TYR A 53 -1.25 8.91 9.06
N GLU A 54 -0.68 8.71 10.26
CA GLU A 54 -0.99 9.47 11.48
C GLU A 54 -0.73 10.99 11.30
N VAL A 55 0.31 11.36 10.54
CA VAL A 55 0.56 12.76 10.17
C VAL A 55 -0.58 13.29 9.28
N CYS A 56 -1.03 12.52 8.29
CA CYS A 56 -2.17 12.90 7.46
C CYS A 56 -3.43 13.12 8.30
N GLU A 57 -3.75 12.20 9.22
CA GLU A 57 -4.88 12.36 10.15
C GLU A 57 -4.75 13.62 11.00
N LYS A 58 -3.58 13.83 11.61
CA LYS A 58 -3.29 15.02 12.44
C LYS A 58 -3.55 16.33 11.73
N TYR A 59 -3.30 16.39 10.42
CA TYR A 59 -3.50 17.58 9.59
C TYR A 59 -4.82 17.57 8.83
N GLY A 60 -5.69 16.58 9.06
CA GLY A 60 -6.99 16.45 8.38
C GLY A 60 -6.86 16.30 6.87
N LYS A 61 -5.83 15.60 6.42
CA LYS A 61 -5.57 15.35 4.99
C LYS A 61 -6.00 13.94 4.63
N PRO A 62 -7.06 13.76 3.82
CA PRO A 62 -7.44 12.44 3.32
C PRO A 62 -6.30 11.80 2.55
N VAL A 63 -6.26 10.46 2.64
CA VAL A 63 -5.18 9.65 2.08
C VAL A 63 -5.64 8.89 0.84
N ILE A 64 -4.83 8.93 -0.20
CA ILE A 64 -4.88 8.00 -1.34
C ILE A 64 -3.77 6.96 -1.14
N VAL A 65 -4.13 5.69 -1.20
CA VAL A 65 -3.16 4.59 -1.05
C VAL A 65 -2.57 4.23 -2.41
N MET A 66 -1.24 4.21 -2.49
CA MET A 66 -0.48 3.52 -3.53
C MET A 66 0.23 2.29 -2.94
N GLU A 67 0.62 1.34 -3.80
CA GLU A 67 1.29 0.10 -3.41
C GLU A 67 0.51 -0.77 -2.40
N PRO A 68 -0.83 -0.90 -2.51
CA PRO A 68 -1.61 -1.69 -1.55
C PRO A 68 -1.20 -3.17 -1.54
N ILE A 69 -0.67 -3.67 -2.65
CA ILE A 69 -0.19 -5.05 -2.84
C ILE A 69 1.34 -5.15 -3.01
N LYS A 70 2.08 -4.09 -2.64
CA LYS A 70 3.56 -4.04 -2.66
C LYS A 70 4.15 -4.53 -4.00
N GLY A 71 3.77 -3.87 -5.12
CA GLY A 71 4.23 -4.21 -6.47
C GLY A 71 3.84 -5.62 -6.93
N GLY A 72 2.87 -6.26 -6.28
CA GLY A 72 2.44 -7.63 -6.56
C GLY A 72 3.03 -8.68 -5.63
N SER A 73 4.00 -8.34 -4.78
CA SER A 73 4.64 -9.29 -3.85
C SER A 73 3.64 -9.93 -2.89
N LEU A 74 2.58 -9.20 -2.53
CA LEU A 74 1.54 -9.70 -1.62
C LEU A 74 0.52 -10.61 -2.30
N LEU A 75 0.64 -10.83 -3.61
CA LEU A 75 -0.18 -11.80 -4.35
C LEU A 75 0.45 -13.19 -4.36
N ASN A 76 1.78 -13.26 -4.27
CA ASN A 76 2.56 -14.49 -4.34
C ASN A 76 3.26 -14.71 -3.00
N LEU A 77 2.50 -15.19 -2.03
CA LEU A 77 2.99 -15.42 -0.68
C LEU A 77 3.83 -16.72 -0.61
N PRO A 78 4.77 -16.80 0.33
CA PRO A 78 5.40 -18.09 0.67
C PRO A 78 4.36 -19.13 1.10
N ASP A 79 4.61 -20.41 0.86
CA ASP A 79 3.68 -21.50 1.16
C ASP A 79 3.16 -21.48 2.61
N GLU A 80 4.02 -21.12 3.56
CA GLU A 80 3.66 -21.03 4.97
C GLU A 80 2.65 -19.89 5.23
N ALA A 81 2.86 -18.74 4.61
CA ALA A 81 1.96 -17.60 4.69
C ALA A 81 0.66 -17.84 3.93
N GLN A 82 0.73 -18.49 2.75
CA GLN A 82 -0.45 -18.84 1.97
C GLN A 82 -1.42 -19.72 2.74
N LYS A 83 -0.92 -20.72 3.47
CA LYS A 83 -1.75 -21.61 4.30
C LYS A 83 -2.60 -20.85 5.33
N LEU A 84 -2.07 -19.75 5.89
CA LEU A 84 -2.83 -18.94 6.85
C LEU A 84 -4.07 -18.32 6.20
N TYR A 85 -3.98 -17.87 4.96
CA TYR A 85 -5.13 -17.33 4.22
C TYR A 85 -6.07 -18.44 3.73
N ASP A 86 -5.52 -19.59 3.30
CA ASP A 86 -6.34 -20.74 2.90
C ASP A 86 -7.21 -21.25 4.06
N GLU A 87 -6.70 -21.22 5.31
CA GLU A 87 -7.43 -21.60 6.51
C GLU A 87 -8.57 -20.62 6.88
N LEU A 88 -8.54 -19.39 6.37
CA LEU A 88 -9.67 -18.45 6.54
C LEU A 88 -10.88 -18.84 5.70
N GLY A 89 -10.66 -19.54 4.59
CA GLY A 89 -11.72 -20.13 3.76
C GLY A 89 -12.37 -19.16 2.80
N GLY A 90 -11.77 -18.02 2.50
CA GLY A 90 -12.35 -17.09 1.53
C GLY A 90 -11.46 -15.88 1.23
N GLY A 91 -11.66 -15.34 0.02
CA GLY A 91 -10.93 -14.17 -0.45
C GLY A 91 -9.61 -14.46 -1.16
N SER A 92 -9.25 -13.60 -2.07
CA SER A 92 -7.94 -13.60 -2.72
C SER A 92 -6.88 -12.95 -1.82
N ASN A 93 -5.59 -13.20 -2.08
CA ASN A 93 -4.51 -12.48 -1.39
C ASN A 93 -4.65 -10.96 -1.58
N ALA A 94 -5.12 -10.52 -2.77
CA ALA A 94 -5.43 -9.12 -3.04
C ALA A 94 -6.52 -8.58 -2.11
N SER A 95 -7.57 -9.37 -1.82
CA SER A 95 -8.67 -8.95 -0.96
C SER A 95 -8.19 -8.61 0.45
N TYR A 96 -7.32 -9.42 1.04
CA TYR A 96 -6.76 -9.13 2.37
C TYR A 96 -5.91 -7.85 2.37
N ALA A 97 -5.08 -7.65 1.35
CA ALA A 97 -4.22 -6.48 1.26
C ALA A 97 -5.00 -5.18 1.02
N ILE A 98 -5.96 -5.20 0.10
CA ILE A 98 -6.78 -4.01 -0.23
C ILE A 98 -7.75 -3.69 0.89
N ARG A 99 -8.41 -4.70 1.50
CA ARG A 99 -9.31 -4.50 2.64
C ARG A 99 -8.57 -4.02 3.87
N PHE A 100 -7.32 -4.48 4.10
CA PHE A 100 -6.46 -3.91 5.13
C PHE A 100 -6.30 -2.40 4.92
N ALA A 101 -5.84 -1.99 3.74
CA ALA A 101 -5.62 -0.58 3.44
C ALA A 101 -6.91 0.25 3.51
N ALA A 102 -8.00 -0.25 2.93
CA ALA A 102 -9.29 0.44 2.89
C ALA A 102 -10.01 0.51 4.25
N GLY A 103 -9.59 -0.28 5.24
CA GLY A 103 -10.22 -0.35 6.56
C GLY A 103 -9.88 0.81 7.51
N PHE A 104 -9.06 1.78 7.10
CA PHE A 104 -8.69 2.94 7.91
C PHE A 104 -9.55 4.15 7.57
N ASP A 105 -10.06 4.85 8.58
CA ASP A 105 -11.09 5.90 8.44
C ASP A 105 -10.66 7.07 7.54
N ASN A 106 -9.36 7.42 7.53
CA ASN A 106 -8.87 8.56 6.75
C ASN A 106 -8.43 8.16 5.32
N ILE A 107 -8.65 6.90 4.91
CA ILE A 107 -8.39 6.46 3.54
C ILE A 107 -9.56 6.84 2.65
N MET A 108 -9.31 7.73 1.71
CA MET A 108 -10.29 8.18 0.72
C MET A 108 -10.38 7.23 -0.49
N MET A 109 -9.25 6.64 -0.88
CA MET A 109 -9.15 5.82 -2.09
C MET A 109 -7.96 4.87 -2.00
N VAL A 110 -8.13 3.65 -2.51
CA VAL A 110 -7.05 2.69 -2.72
C VAL A 110 -6.85 2.50 -4.23
N LEU A 111 -5.63 2.77 -4.71
CA LEU A 111 -5.26 2.59 -6.11
C LEU A 111 -4.84 1.14 -6.33
N SER A 112 -5.45 0.48 -7.28
CA SER A 112 -5.09 -0.88 -7.69
C SER A 112 -4.71 -0.92 -9.17
N GLY A 113 -3.55 -1.51 -9.48
CA GLY A 113 -3.03 -1.69 -10.83
C GLY A 113 -3.64 -2.92 -11.53
N MET A 114 -4.96 -2.95 -11.69
CA MET A 114 -5.67 -4.04 -12.36
C MET A 114 -5.31 -4.09 -13.85
N SER A 115 -4.68 -5.18 -14.30
CA SER A 115 -4.19 -5.32 -15.67
C SER A 115 -5.04 -6.24 -16.56
N ASN A 116 -6.05 -6.91 -15.98
CA ASN A 116 -6.99 -7.77 -16.69
C ASN A 116 -8.39 -7.70 -16.05
N VAL A 117 -9.36 -8.33 -16.70
CA VAL A 117 -10.76 -8.33 -16.25
C VAL A 117 -10.92 -9.09 -14.93
N GLU A 118 -10.22 -10.20 -14.78
CA GLU A 118 -10.26 -11.04 -13.58
C GLU A 118 -9.82 -10.26 -12.33
N ASN A 119 -8.77 -9.44 -12.43
CA ASN A 119 -8.35 -8.58 -11.32
C ASN A 119 -9.42 -7.53 -10.98
N MET A 120 -10.11 -6.99 -11.99
CA MET A 120 -11.19 -6.02 -11.76
C MET A 120 -12.38 -6.70 -11.09
N GLU A 121 -12.80 -7.86 -11.57
CA GLU A 121 -13.90 -8.63 -11.00
C GLU A 121 -13.61 -9.02 -9.54
N ASP A 122 -12.41 -9.52 -9.26
CA ASP A 122 -11.97 -9.85 -7.90
C ASP A 122 -12.02 -8.61 -7.00
N ASN A 123 -11.33 -7.53 -7.37
CA ASN A 123 -11.23 -6.32 -6.54
C ASN A 123 -12.60 -5.65 -6.32
N THR A 124 -13.48 -5.63 -7.32
CA THR A 124 -14.81 -5.05 -7.18
C THR A 124 -15.74 -5.92 -6.35
N SER A 125 -15.57 -7.24 -6.35
CA SER A 125 -16.43 -8.19 -5.62
C SER A 125 -16.49 -7.91 -4.13
N TYR A 126 -15.37 -7.61 -3.49
CA TYR A 126 -15.28 -7.31 -2.05
C TYR A 126 -15.34 -5.81 -1.72
N MET A 127 -15.22 -4.93 -2.72
CA MET A 127 -15.33 -3.49 -2.50
C MET A 127 -16.75 -2.94 -2.69
N GLN A 128 -17.66 -3.65 -3.41
CA GLN A 128 -19.06 -3.23 -3.57
C GLN A 128 -19.84 -3.27 -2.25
N GLU A 129 -19.62 -4.31 -1.44
CA GLU A 129 -20.17 -4.45 -0.11
C GLU A 129 -19.02 -4.51 0.91
N PHE A 130 -18.23 -3.45 0.95
CA PHE A 130 -17.00 -3.39 1.72
C PHE A 130 -17.21 -3.79 3.19
N GLN A 131 -16.41 -4.76 3.61
CA GLN A 131 -16.27 -5.14 5.01
C GLN A 131 -14.78 -5.01 5.39
N PRO A 132 -14.45 -4.28 6.45
CA PRO A 132 -13.08 -4.27 6.95
C PRO A 132 -12.66 -5.68 7.36
N LEU A 133 -11.35 -5.91 7.49
CA LEU A 133 -10.86 -7.18 8.02
C LEU A 133 -11.39 -7.42 9.42
N ASP A 134 -11.89 -8.62 9.68
CA ASP A 134 -12.28 -9.02 11.00
C ASP A 134 -11.05 -9.37 11.88
N ARG A 135 -11.30 -9.68 13.15
CA ARG A 135 -10.21 -10.01 14.09
C ARG A 135 -9.39 -11.23 13.65
N ARG A 136 -10.02 -12.27 13.13
CA ARG A 136 -9.35 -13.50 12.69
C ARG A 136 -8.50 -13.25 11.46
N GLU A 137 -9.02 -12.46 10.52
CA GLU A 137 -8.31 -12.03 9.32
C GLU A 137 -7.10 -11.14 9.68
N MET A 138 -7.26 -10.20 10.61
CA MET A 138 -6.15 -9.36 11.10
C MET A 138 -5.05 -10.19 11.78
N GLU A 139 -5.41 -11.15 12.63
CA GLU A 139 -4.44 -12.06 13.27
C GLU A 139 -3.68 -12.91 12.22
N ALA A 140 -4.32 -13.28 11.12
CA ALA A 140 -3.64 -13.96 10.01
C ALA A 140 -2.69 -13.03 9.26
N VAL A 141 -3.13 -11.80 8.97
CA VAL A 141 -2.29 -10.76 8.34
C VAL A 141 -1.04 -10.48 9.16
N GLU A 142 -1.16 -10.36 10.50
CA GLU A 142 -0.01 -10.15 11.38
C GLU A 142 1.03 -11.29 11.27
N LYS A 143 0.57 -12.54 11.26
CA LYS A 143 1.44 -13.71 11.06
C LYS A 143 2.08 -13.74 9.67
N VAL A 144 1.33 -13.38 8.62
CA VAL A 144 1.87 -13.24 7.26
C VAL A 144 2.99 -12.21 7.23
N VAL A 145 2.82 -11.06 7.91
CA VAL A 145 3.87 -10.03 8.03
C VAL A 145 5.12 -10.59 8.72
N GLU A 146 4.96 -11.35 9.80
CA GLU A 146 6.10 -11.98 10.50
C GLU A 146 6.87 -12.92 9.58
N ILE A 147 6.17 -13.80 8.83
CA ILE A 147 6.79 -14.73 7.87
C ILE A 147 7.49 -13.94 6.76
N PHE A 148 6.85 -12.91 6.22
CA PHE A 148 7.40 -12.09 5.16
C PHE A 148 8.70 -11.39 5.58
N ARG A 149 8.73 -10.85 6.79
CA ARG A 149 9.92 -10.20 7.38
C ARG A 149 11.04 -11.18 7.70
N ALA A 150 10.71 -12.41 8.08
CA ALA A 150 11.69 -13.44 8.40
C ALA A 150 12.52 -13.90 7.18
N GLN A 151 12.05 -13.65 5.97
CA GLN A 151 12.74 -14.04 4.74
C GLN A 151 14.01 -13.24 4.45
N ASN A 152 14.30 -12.15 5.17
CA ASN A 152 15.46 -11.28 4.96
C ASN A 152 15.70 -10.86 3.49
N LEU A 153 14.62 -10.76 2.70
CA LEU A 153 14.69 -10.33 1.32
C LEU A 153 14.95 -8.84 1.23
N ILE A 154 15.61 -8.43 0.16
CA ILE A 154 15.74 -7.00 -0.16
C ILE A 154 14.34 -6.49 -0.51
N PRO A 155 13.82 -5.45 0.18
CA PRO A 155 12.49 -4.91 -0.09
C PRO A 155 12.47 -4.23 -1.46
N CYS A 156 12.11 -4.99 -2.49
CA CYS A 156 11.98 -4.51 -3.86
C CYS A 156 10.50 -4.51 -4.27
N THR A 157 10.01 -3.38 -4.80
CA THR A 157 8.63 -3.26 -5.32
C THR A 157 8.48 -3.73 -6.76
N ALA A 158 9.56 -4.20 -7.38
CA ALA A 158 9.62 -4.61 -8.79
C ALA A 158 9.15 -3.51 -9.77
N CYS A 159 9.29 -2.24 -9.43
CA CYS A 159 8.91 -1.10 -10.29
C CYS A 159 9.74 -0.98 -11.56
N ARG A 160 10.87 -1.68 -11.63
CA ARG A 160 11.77 -1.81 -12.79
C ARG A 160 12.47 -0.52 -13.26
N TYR A 161 12.32 0.61 -12.59
CA TYR A 161 13.02 1.85 -12.98
C TYR A 161 14.54 1.70 -13.01
N CYS A 162 15.12 0.90 -12.11
CA CYS A 162 16.55 0.61 -12.09
C CYS A 162 17.06 -0.16 -13.32
N MET A 163 16.18 -0.79 -14.10
CA MET A 163 16.57 -1.53 -15.31
C MET A 163 16.84 -0.58 -16.49
N GLU A 164 16.03 0.47 -16.63
CA GLU A 164 16.12 1.44 -17.74
C GLU A 164 17.45 2.22 -17.68
N GLU A 165 17.93 2.50 -16.48
CA GLU A 165 19.17 3.24 -16.25
C GLU A 165 20.40 2.32 -16.05
N CYS A 166 20.23 1.01 -16.06
CA CYS A 166 21.35 0.08 -15.85
C CYS A 166 22.26 0.00 -17.08
N PRO A 167 23.51 0.49 -17.02
CA PRO A 167 24.40 0.49 -18.18
C PRO A 167 24.86 -0.92 -18.61
N LYS A 168 24.57 -1.93 -17.80
CA LYS A 168 24.88 -3.34 -18.04
C LYS A 168 23.67 -4.16 -18.46
N GLY A 169 22.46 -3.58 -18.52
CA GLY A 169 21.24 -4.28 -18.85
C GLY A 169 20.86 -5.41 -17.88
N ILE A 170 21.24 -5.27 -16.60
CA ILE A 170 20.95 -6.27 -15.57
C ILE A 170 19.49 -6.16 -15.16
N SER A 171 18.78 -7.29 -15.10
CA SER A 171 17.45 -7.36 -14.51
C SER A 171 17.54 -7.34 -12.98
N ILE A 172 17.78 -6.14 -12.43
CA ILE A 172 18.08 -5.95 -11.00
C ILE A 172 16.99 -6.51 -10.08
N PRO A 173 15.67 -6.31 -10.36
CA PRO A 173 14.62 -6.85 -9.52
C PRO A 173 14.59 -8.39 -9.46
N ASP A 174 15.06 -9.05 -10.50
CA ASP A 174 15.07 -10.53 -10.56
C ASP A 174 16.21 -11.15 -9.74
N LEU A 175 17.09 -10.32 -9.16
CA LEU A 175 18.19 -10.73 -8.29
C LEU A 175 17.82 -10.67 -6.79
N PHE A 176 16.68 -10.13 -6.48
CA PHE A 176 16.17 -9.92 -5.11
C PHE A 176 15.06 -10.90 -4.78
#